data_eee1683eb88f1d27fbba3e090ffd6dad
#
_entry.id   eee1683eb88f1d27fbba3e090ffd6dad
#
_cell.length_a   1.000
_cell.length_b   1.000
_cell.length_c   1.000
_cell.angle_alpha   90.00
_cell.angle_beta   90.00
_cell.angle_gamma   90.00
#
_symmetry.space_group_name_H-M   'P 1'
#
loop_
_entity.id
_entity.type
_entity.pdbx_description
1 polymer ?
#
loop_
_entity_poly.entity_id
_entity_poly.type
_entity_poly.pdbx_seq_one_letter_code
_entity_poly.pdbx_strand_id
1 'polypeptide(L)'
;MKNLLIGTIAALSAVSCNNSSETTKNAEGDSLVPPTTASVNVLSEEQQKEGWQLLFDGQTTKGWHKYGGAPVGSAWKVADGKLYLDTTDKKDWLIKDGGDIVSDSAYDNFHLKLEWKIAKDGNSGIIFYIHEDTAKYEWPWNTGPEMQVLDNNGHPDSKIIKHRAGDLYDLISSSKETVKPAGEWNLAEIKSQNGKLELSLNGEVVVSTTLWDDAWKKLIAGSKFKTMPGFGTYQKGKIGLQDHGNMVWYRNVMIRKL
;
A
#
# COMPACT_ATOMS: atom_id res chain seq x y z
N MET A 1 -35.08 67.24 5.38
CA MET A 1 -34.75 68.43 4.59
C MET A 1 -33.92 68.04 3.41
N LYS A 2 -34.49 68.29 2.22
CA LYS A 2 -33.88 68.56 0.89
C LYS A 2 -32.97 67.49 0.34
N ASN A 3 -33.46 66.64 -0.59
CA ASN A 3 -33.52 66.86 -2.06
C ASN A 3 -32.12 67.11 -2.69
N LEU A 4 -31.70 66.26 -3.64
CA LEU A 4 -31.87 66.57 -5.06
C LEU A 4 -31.45 65.39 -5.93
N LEU A 5 -32.33 65.01 -6.85
CA LEU A 5 -32.14 64.25 -8.06
C LEU A 5 -31.24 64.96 -9.07
N ILE A 6 -30.76 64.27 -10.07
CA ILE A 6 -30.61 64.55 -11.53
C ILE A 6 -29.52 63.52 -11.99
N GLY A 7 -29.63 62.66 -12.96
CA GLY A 7 -30.50 62.56 -14.15
C GLY A 7 -29.58 62.19 -15.33
N THR A 8 -29.84 61.06 -15.93
CA THR A 8 -29.71 60.68 -17.34
C THR A 8 -28.52 61.14 -18.20
N ILE A 9 -27.88 60.28 -18.97
CA ILE A 9 -28.14 60.11 -20.43
C ILE A 9 -27.36 58.88 -20.96
N ALA A 10 -28.07 58.09 -21.76
CA ALA A 10 -27.55 56.99 -22.58
C ALA A 10 -26.90 57.53 -23.85
N ALA A 11 -25.89 56.85 -24.35
CA ALA A 11 -25.51 56.93 -25.77
C ALA A 11 -25.08 55.56 -26.27
N LEU A 12 -25.90 54.93 -27.10
CA LEU A 12 -25.55 53.86 -28.00
C LEU A 12 -24.63 54.40 -29.09
N SER A 13 -23.58 53.64 -29.40
CA SER A 13 -22.92 53.76 -30.71
C SER A 13 -22.53 52.38 -31.18
N ALA A 14 -23.20 51.91 -32.17
CA ALA A 14 -22.84 50.74 -32.98
C ALA A 14 -21.84 51.19 -34.06
N VAL A 15 -20.77 50.47 -34.26
CA VAL A 15 -19.94 50.47 -35.49
C VAL A 15 -19.45 49.07 -35.73
N SER A 16 -20.03 48.48 -36.69
CA SER A 16 -19.65 47.87 -37.96
C SER A 16 -18.33 47.12 -38.05
N CYS A 17 -18.51 45.90 -38.57
CA CYS A 17 -17.52 44.94 -39.02
C CYS A 17 -16.42 45.55 -39.91
N ASN A 18 -15.22 45.09 -39.74
CA ASN A 18 -14.36 44.90 -40.90
C ASN A 18 -13.49 43.63 -40.73
N ASN A 19 -13.58 42.81 -41.77
CA ASN A 19 -12.94 41.53 -41.97
C ASN A 19 -11.56 41.81 -42.56
N SER A 20 -10.50 41.38 -41.91
CA SER A 20 -9.22 41.17 -42.61
C SER A 20 -8.52 39.95 -42.04
N SER A 21 -8.49 38.98 -42.88
CA SER A 21 -7.71 37.74 -42.78
C SER A 21 -6.21 38.09 -42.74
N GLU A 22 -5.55 37.77 -41.65
CA GLU A 22 -4.12 37.55 -41.67
C GLU A 22 -3.81 36.18 -41.16
N THR A 23 -3.30 35.38 -42.10
CA THR A 23 -2.75 34.05 -41.97
C THR A 23 -1.39 34.18 -41.30
N THR A 24 -1.28 33.82 -40.05
CA THR A 24 0.03 33.49 -39.45
C THR A 24 0.09 31.98 -39.18
N LYS A 25 1.06 31.38 -39.84
CA LYS A 25 1.40 29.96 -39.75
C LYS A 25 2.12 29.66 -38.41
N ASN A 26 1.76 28.50 -37.86
CA ASN A 26 2.57 27.55 -37.10
C ASN A 26 3.17 27.96 -35.78
N ALA A 27 2.56 27.45 -34.71
CA ALA A 27 3.31 26.78 -33.68
C ALA A 27 2.67 25.42 -33.46
N GLU A 28 3.48 24.38 -33.50
CA GLU A 28 3.12 22.98 -33.31
C GLU A 28 2.34 22.85 -32.00
N GLY A 29 1.10 22.40 -32.13
CA GLY A 29 0.28 22.07 -30.99
C GLY A 29 0.85 20.83 -30.31
N ASP A 30 1.60 21.04 -29.24
CA ASP A 30 1.83 20.02 -28.25
C ASP A 30 0.47 19.70 -27.61
N SER A 31 -0.14 18.64 -28.10
CA SER A 31 -1.36 18.08 -27.54
C SER A 31 -0.99 17.60 -26.13
N LEU A 32 -1.28 18.42 -25.13
CA LEU A 32 -1.28 17.99 -23.73
C LEU A 32 -2.34 16.88 -23.60
N VAL A 33 -1.93 15.65 -23.87
CA VAL A 33 -2.70 14.48 -23.47
C VAL A 33 -2.83 14.58 -21.95
N PRO A 34 -4.03 14.74 -21.39
CA PRO A 34 -4.19 14.76 -19.94
C PRO A 34 -3.55 13.50 -19.39
N PRO A 35 -2.84 13.57 -18.24
CA PRO A 35 -2.22 12.40 -17.67
C PRO A 35 -3.31 11.33 -17.53
N THR A 36 -3.16 10.25 -18.25
CA THR A 36 -4.02 9.08 -18.15
C THR A 36 -3.99 8.67 -16.69
N THR A 37 -5.10 8.81 -15.98
CA THR A 37 -5.23 8.25 -14.63
C THR A 37 -4.90 6.78 -14.77
N ALA A 38 -3.76 6.36 -14.24
CA ALA A 38 -3.33 4.98 -14.32
C ALA A 38 -4.48 4.10 -13.81
N SER A 39 -4.90 3.16 -14.64
CA SER A 39 -6.01 2.26 -14.31
C SER A 39 -5.61 1.47 -13.07
N VAL A 40 -6.47 1.47 -12.05
CA VAL A 40 -6.22 0.75 -10.79
C VAL A 40 -6.39 -0.75 -11.04
N ASN A 41 -5.46 -1.56 -10.51
CA ASN A 41 -5.41 -3.02 -10.65
C ASN A 41 -5.33 -3.50 -12.12
N VAL A 42 -4.59 -2.77 -12.93
CA VAL A 42 -4.30 -3.14 -14.32
C VAL A 42 -2.80 -3.06 -14.54
N LEU A 43 -2.23 -4.11 -15.11
CA LEU A 43 -0.82 -4.12 -15.49
C LEU A 43 -0.65 -3.43 -16.84
N SER A 44 0.33 -2.55 -16.95
CA SER A 44 0.77 -2.03 -18.25
C SER A 44 1.37 -3.14 -19.11
N GLU A 45 1.46 -2.91 -20.41
CA GLU A 45 2.12 -3.88 -21.32
C GLU A 45 3.57 -4.12 -20.93
N GLU A 46 4.27 -3.10 -20.45
CA GLU A 46 5.64 -3.20 -19.96
C GLU A 46 5.72 -4.10 -18.71
N GLN A 47 4.85 -3.86 -17.73
CA GLN A 47 4.77 -4.69 -16.54
C GLN A 47 4.47 -6.16 -16.87
N GLN A 48 3.56 -6.42 -17.84
CA GLN A 48 3.28 -7.78 -18.29
C GLN A 48 4.51 -8.43 -18.92
N LYS A 49 5.25 -7.71 -19.78
CA LYS A 49 6.51 -8.18 -20.39
C LYS A 49 7.60 -8.44 -19.33
N GLU A 50 7.63 -7.65 -18.26
CA GLU A 50 8.53 -7.86 -17.13
C GLU A 50 8.14 -9.02 -16.20
N GLY A 51 7.01 -9.66 -16.43
CA GLY A 51 6.52 -10.82 -15.66
C GLY A 51 5.76 -10.46 -14.38
N TRP A 52 5.27 -9.22 -14.25
CA TRP A 52 4.38 -8.86 -13.16
C TRP A 52 3.05 -9.60 -13.27
N GLN A 53 2.49 -9.95 -12.13
CA GLN A 53 1.19 -10.59 -11.99
C GLN A 53 0.40 -9.85 -10.90
N LEU A 54 -0.90 -9.65 -11.13
CA LEU A 54 -1.78 -9.12 -10.08
C LEU A 54 -2.02 -10.20 -9.03
N LEU A 55 -1.85 -9.83 -7.76
CA LEU A 55 -2.33 -10.61 -6.61
C LEU A 55 -3.74 -10.17 -6.19
N PHE A 56 -4.20 -9.04 -6.69
CA PHE A 56 -5.55 -8.54 -6.47
C PHE A 56 -6.09 -7.98 -7.80
N ASP A 57 -7.21 -8.53 -8.24
CA ASP A 57 -7.85 -8.20 -9.53
C ASP A 57 -8.75 -6.95 -9.48
N GLY A 58 -8.89 -6.34 -8.30
CA GLY A 58 -9.78 -5.19 -8.08
C GLY A 58 -11.26 -5.54 -7.89
N GLN A 59 -11.65 -6.82 -7.98
CA GLN A 59 -13.04 -7.27 -7.97
C GLN A 59 -13.32 -8.37 -6.97
N THR A 60 -12.34 -9.26 -6.71
CA THR A 60 -12.53 -10.46 -5.89
C THR A 60 -11.36 -10.67 -4.92
N THR A 61 -11.55 -11.55 -3.95
CA THR A 61 -10.48 -12.03 -3.07
C THR A 61 -9.81 -13.30 -3.60
N LYS A 62 -10.00 -13.62 -4.88
CA LYS A 62 -9.39 -14.79 -5.52
C LYS A 62 -7.87 -14.73 -5.42
N GLY A 63 -7.24 -15.84 -5.06
CA GLY A 63 -5.80 -15.93 -4.84
C GLY A 63 -5.39 -15.64 -3.40
N TRP A 64 -6.38 -15.41 -2.51
CA TRP A 64 -6.21 -15.21 -1.09
C TRP A 64 -7.09 -16.15 -0.27
N HIS A 65 -6.63 -16.49 0.91
CA HIS A 65 -7.43 -17.20 1.92
C HIS A 65 -7.04 -16.67 3.31
N LYS A 66 -7.88 -16.94 4.31
CA LYS A 66 -7.58 -16.65 5.70
C LYS A 66 -6.43 -17.54 6.16
N TYR A 67 -5.48 -17.02 6.91
CA TYR A 67 -4.42 -17.84 7.51
C TYR A 67 -5.04 -19.02 8.26
N GLY A 68 -4.58 -20.24 7.93
CA GLY A 68 -5.17 -21.50 8.38
C GLY A 68 -6.05 -22.20 7.34
N GLY A 69 -6.10 -21.71 6.10
CA GLY A 69 -6.72 -22.38 4.96
C GLY A 69 -8.22 -22.18 4.78
N ALA A 70 -8.90 -21.45 5.67
CA ALA A 70 -10.31 -21.10 5.48
C ALA A 70 -10.47 -20.02 4.39
N PRO A 71 -11.61 -19.95 3.70
CA PRO A 71 -11.91 -18.83 2.79
C PRO A 71 -11.75 -17.47 3.48
N VAL A 72 -11.42 -16.45 2.70
CA VAL A 72 -11.38 -15.06 3.19
C VAL A 72 -12.69 -14.71 3.88
N GLY A 73 -12.62 -14.21 5.11
CA GLY A 73 -13.80 -13.89 5.89
C GLY A 73 -14.50 -12.62 5.38
N SER A 74 -15.79 -12.48 5.74
CA SER A 74 -16.68 -11.42 5.24
C SER A 74 -16.29 -10.00 5.67
N ALA A 75 -15.38 -9.85 6.64
CA ALA A 75 -14.83 -8.54 7.02
C ALA A 75 -13.87 -7.97 5.97
N TRP A 76 -13.19 -8.83 5.19
CA TRP A 76 -12.42 -8.39 4.04
C TRP A 76 -13.35 -8.18 2.85
N LYS A 77 -13.52 -6.94 2.45
CA LYS A 77 -14.45 -6.52 1.39
C LYS A 77 -13.73 -5.97 0.19
N VAL A 78 -14.40 -6.04 -0.96
CA VAL A 78 -13.94 -5.41 -2.20
C VAL A 78 -14.98 -4.39 -2.64
N ALA A 79 -14.56 -3.15 -2.80
CA ALA A 79 -15.38 -2.08 -3.37
C ALA A 79 -14.50 -1.03 -4.08
N ASP A 80 -14.97 -0.51 -5.20
CA ASP A 80 -14.31 0.53 -6.00
C ASP A 80 -12.84 0.20 -6.31
N GLY A 81 -12.53 -1.05 -6.65
CA GLY A 81 -11.17 -1.50 -6.94
C GLY A 81 -10.24 -1.55 -5.71
N LYS A 82 -10.78 -1.58 -4.51
CA LYS A 82 -10.02 -1.64 -3.25
C LYS A 82 -10.40 -2.89 -2.48
N LEU A 83 -9.40 -3.62 -1.99
CA LEU A 83 -9.54 -4.63 -0.95
C LEU A 83 -9.40 -3.93 0.39
N TYR A 84 -10.34 -4.10 1.30
CA TYR A 84 -10.27 -3.41 2.60
C TYR A 84 -10.86 -4.25 3.73
N LEU A 85 -10.36 -4.00 4.93
CA LEU A 85 -10.87 -4.59 6.15
C LEU A 85 -11.97 -3.69 6.73
N ASP A 86 -13.20 -4.21 6.76
CA ASP A 86 -14.33 -3.53 7.39
C ASP A 86 -14.35 -3.81 8.90
N THR A 87 -14.29 -2.74 9.67
CA THR A 87 -14.21 -2.82 11.14
C THR A 87 -15.53 -2.52 11.84
N THR A 88 -16.65 -2.52 11.11
CA THR A 88 -17.98 -2.20 11.67
C THR A 88 -18.44 -3.20 12.72
N ASP A 89 -18.10 -4.47 12.56
CA ASP A 89 -18.48 -5.56 13.49
C ASP A 89 -17.28 -5.97 14.36
N LYS A 90 -16.69 -4.97 15.02
CA LYS A 90 -15.51 -5.11 15.88
C LYS A 90 -15.91 -5.22 17.35
N LYS A 91 -15.38 -6.23 18.05
CA LYS A 91 -15.45 -6.35 19.50
C LYS A 91 -14.04 -6.40 20.07
N ASP A 92 -13.66 -5.39 20.85
CA ASP A 92 -12.31 -5.18 21.34
C ASP A 92 -11.30 -5.01 20.18
N TRP A 93 -10.33 -5.88 20.04
CA TRP A 93 -9.39 -5.94 18.92
C TRP A 93 -9.76 -6.94 17.84
N LEU A 94 -10.79 -7.78 18.08
CA LEU A 94 -11.25 -8.82 17.15
C LEU A 94 -12.32 -8.29 16.20
N ILE A 95 -12.17 -8.58 14.92
CA ILE A 95 -13.18 -8.33 13.91
C ILE A 95 -13.88 -9.65 13.61
N LYS A 96 -15.21 -9.64 13.69
CA LYS A 96 -16.00 -10.80 13.33
C LYS A 96 -15.77 -11.16 11.87
N ASP A 97 -15.46 -12.43 11.60
CA ASP A 97 -15.08 -12.93 10.27
C ASP A 97 -13.90 -12.17 9.62
N GLY A 98 -13.05 -11.58 10.45
CA GLY A 98 -11.75 -11.02 10.05
C GLY A 98 -10.63 -12.06 10.12
N GLY A 99 -9.44 -11.57 10.40
CA GLY A 99 -8.18 -12.30 10.51
C GLY A 99 -7.26 -12.05 9.34
N ASP A 100 -5.99 -12.37 9.53
CA ASP A 100 -4.97 -12.19 8.50
C ASP A 100 -5.30 -13.02 7.26
N ILE A 101 -5.09 -12.43 6.08
CA ILE A 101 -5.22 -13.13 4.81
C ILE A 101 -3.85 -13.34 4.19
N VAL A 102 -3.68 -14.49 3.53
CA VAL A 102 -2.43 -14.88 2.89
C VAL A 102 -2.65 -15.29 1.44
N SER A 103 -1.63 -15.08 0.61
CA SER A 103 -1.67 -15.49 -0.79
C SER A 103 -1.72 -17.01 -0.91
N ASP A 104 -2.45 -17.55 -1.92
CA ASP A 104 -2.48 -18.99 -2.20
C ASP A 104 -1.09 -19.50 -2.61
N SER A 105 -0.34 -18.69 -3.35
CA SER A 105 1.00 -19.00 -3.81
C SER A 105 2.08 -18.59 -2.81
N ALA A 106 3.20 -19.31 -2.81
CA ALA A 106 4.41 -18.99 -2.05
C ALA A 106 5.53 -18.54 -2.99
N TYR A 107 6.36 -17.61 -2.52
CA TYR A 107 7.43 -16.96 -3.28
C TYR A 107 8.77 -17.09 -2.55
N ASP A 108 9.84 -17.25 -3.30
CA ASP A 108 11.23 -17.30 -2.82
C ASP A 108 11.99 -16.02 -3.17
N ASN A 109 12.22 -15.74 -4.47
CA ASN A 109 12.75 -14.48 -4.95
C ASN A 109 11.62 -13.71 -5.62
N PHE A 110 11.36 -12.49 -5.13
CA PHE A 110 10.22 -11.72 -5.61
C PHE A 110 10.42 -10.22 -5.48
N HIS A 111 9.63 -9.49 -6.26
CA HIS A 111 9.40 -8.06 -6.09
C HIS A 111 7.89 -7.86 -5.95
N LEU A 112 7.44 -7.51 -4.77
CA LEU A 112 6.06 -7.15 -4.45
C LEU A 112 5.90 -5.64 -4.51
N LYS A 113 4.84 -5.17 -5.13
CA LYS A 113 4.38 -3.78 -5.08
C LYS A 113 2.92 -3.74 -4.69
N LEU A 114 2.56 -2.80 -3.85
CA LEU A 114 1.17 -2.53 -3.53
C LEU A 114 0.99 -1.09 -3.03
N GLU A 115 -0.22 -0.58 -3.15
CA GLU A 115 -0.60 0.65 -2.48
C GLU A 115 -1.49 0.34 -1.29
N TRP A 116 -1.22 1.01 -0.18
CA TRP A 116 -2.01 0.91 1.03
C TRP A 116 -2.45 2.29 1.54
N LYS A 117 -3.56 2.31 2.22
CA LYS A 117 -4.10 3.46 2.94
C LYS A 117 -4.60 2.98 4.28
N ILE A 118 -4.30 3.71 5.35
CA ILE A 118 -4.69 3.37 6.71
C ILE A 118 -5.64 4.42 7.28
N ALA A 119 -6.58 4.00 8.12
CA ALA A 119 -7.41 4.91 8.88
C ALA A 119 -6.60 5.65 9.97
N LYS A 120 -7.15 6.72 10.49
CA LYS A 120 -6.58 7.40 11.66
C LYS A 120 -6.40 6.43 12.82
N ASP A 121 -5.28 6.54 13.50
CA ASP A 121 -4.86 5.65 14.61
C ASP A 121 -4.77 4.17 14.20
N GLY A 122 -4.60 3.89 12.90
CA GLY A 122 -4.64 2.53 12.36
C GLY A 122 -3.29 1.83 12.34
N ASN A 123 -3.35 0.48 12.42
CA ASN A 123 -2.24 -0.45 12.34
C ASN A 123 -2.62 -1.62 11.43
N SER A 124 -1.68 -2.08 10.64
CA SER A 124 -1.71 -3.25 9.78
C SER A 124 -0.27 -3.62 9.40
N GLY A 125 -0.08 -4.64 8.57
CA GLY A 125 1.25 -5.08 8.14
C GLY A 125 1.22 -5.82 6.81
N ILE A 126 2.35 -5.78 6.10
CA ILE A 126 2.62 -6.59 4.92
C ILE A 126 3.63 -7.65 5.34
N ILE A 127 3.16 -8.87 5.54
CA ILE A 127 3.97 -9.98 6.04
C ILE A 127 4.44 -10.82 4.84
N PHE A 128 5.68 -11.26 4.86
CA PHE A 128 6.24 -12.06 3.76
C PHE A 128 7.04 -13.26 4.29
N TYR A 129 7.27 -14.25 3.43
CA TYR A 129 7.87 -15.55 3.80
C TYR A 129 7.09 -16.31 4.88
N ILE A 130 5.77 -16.14 4.90
CA ILE A 130 4.90 -16.87 5.83
C ILE A 130 4.95 -18.35 5.50
N HIS A 131 5.31 -19.15 6.50
CA HIS A 131 5.15 -20.59 6.48
C HIS A 131 3.85 -20.95 7.19
N GLU A 132 2.87 -21.40 6.43
CA GLU A 132 1.53 -21.68 6.96
C GLU A 132 1.46 -23.12 7.48
N ASP A 133 1.51 -23.24 8.79
CA ASP A 133 1.36 -24.49 9.54
C ASP A 133 0.72 -24.16 10.90
N THR A 134 -0.61 -24.11 10.93
CA THR A 134 -1.37 -23.70 12.12
C THR A 134 -1.30 -24.69 13.28
N ALA A 135 -0.84 -25.92 13.05
CA ALA A 135 -0.55 -26.85 14.13
C ALA A 135 0.69 -26.44 14.94
N LYS A 136 1.57 -25.64 14.33
CA LYS A 136 2.83 -25.20 14.91
C LYS A 136 2.90 -23.68 15.13
N TYR A 137 2.29 -22.91 14.27
CA TYR A 137 2.33 -21.45 14.28
C TYR A 137 0.91 -20.89 14.27
N GLU A 138 0.52 -20.31 15.38
CA GLU A 138 -0.82 -19.77 15.57
C GLU A 138 -1.10 -18.58 14.64
N TRP A 139 -0.05 -17.79 14.32
CA TRP A 139 -0.17 -16.54 13.60
C TRP A 139 0.87 -16.45 12.47
N PRO A 140 0.58 -15.72 11.37
CA PRO A 140 1.52 -15.57 10.25
C PRO A 140 2.85 -14.92 10.66
N TRP A 141 2.82 -13.99 11.61
CA TRP A 141 4.03 -13.35 12.16
C TRP A 141 4.88 -14.26 13.05
N ASN A 142 4.46 -15.48 13.35
CA ASN A 142 5.34 -16.44 14.01
C ASN A 142 6.47 -16.90 13.09
N THR A 143 6.33 -16.69 11.77
CA THR A 143 7.30 -17.11 10.76
C THR A 143 7.73 -16.00 9.82
N GLY A 144 6.80 -15.12 9.41
CA GLY A 144 7.02 -14.09 8.41
C GLY A 144 7.49 -12.78 9.02
N PRO A 145 8.60 -12.20 8.51
CA PRO A 145 8.93 -10.81 8.75
C PRO A 145 7.87 -9.87 8.15
N GLU A 146 7.79 -8.64 8.68
CA GLU A 146 6.74 -7.69 8.37
C GLU A 146 7.30 -6.33 7.98
N MET A 147 6.79 -5.75 6.88
CA MET A 147 6.88 -4.33 6.60
C MET A 147 5.68 -3.64 7.24
N GLN A 148 5.94 -2.76 8.20
CA GLN A 148 4.91 -2.12 9.00
C GLN A 148 4.05 -1.15 8.19
N VAL A 149 2.72 -1.21 8.42
CA VAL A 149 1.71 -0.28 7.92
C VAL A 149 1.06 0.41 9.11
N LEU A 150 1.30 1.71 9.28
CA LEU A 150 0.91 2.43 10.49
C LEU A 150 0.52 3.88 10.21
N ASP A 151 -0.42 4.41 10.98
CA ASP A 151 -0.56 5.86 11.15
C ASP A 151 0.49 6.36 12.15
N ASN A 152 1.62 6.85 11.62
CA ASN A 152 2.73 7.32 12.47
C ASN A 152 2.35 8.52 13.36
N ASN A 153 1.28 9.25 13.05
CA ASN A 153 0.86 10.41 13.83
C ASN A 153 -0.11 10.05 14.96
N GLY A 154 -0.88 8.98 14.78
CA GLY A 154 -1.97 8.67 15.70
C GLY A 154 -1.78 7.38 16.51
N HIS A 155 -1.21 6.33 15.92
CA HIS A 155 -1.11 5.04 16.59
C HIS A 155 -0.02 5.03 17.69
N PRO A 156 -0.29 4.45 18.89
CA PRO A 156 0.68 4.41 20.00
C PRO A 156 2.02 3.77 19.67
N ASP A 157 2.04 2.74 18.81
CA ASP A 157 3.26 2.03 18.40
C ASP A 157 4.26 2.94 17.67
N SER A 158 3.82 4.04 17.07
CA SER A 158 4.73 4.99 16.41
C SER A 158 5.76 5.62 17.34
N LYS A 159 5.53 5.53 18.68
CA LYS A 159 6.46 5.97 19.71
C LYS A 159 7.58 4.96 20.00
N ILE A 160 7.44 3.75 19.49
CA ILE A 160 8.40 2.68 19.66
C ILE A 160 9.30 2.66 18.41
N ILE A 161 10.60 2.75 18.62
CA ILE A 161 11.59 2.61 17.55
C ILE A 161 11.43 1.23 16.91
N LYS A 162 11.45 1.17 15.57
CA LYS A 162 11.24 -0.04 14.74
C LYS A 162 9.78 -0.54 14.64
N HIS A 163 8.79 0.31 14.99
CA HIS A 163 7.38 0.00 14.85
C HIS A 163 6.63 1.00 13.96
N ARG A 164 7.35 1.86 13.24
CA ARG A 164 6.77 2.90 12.39
C ARG A 164 6.53 2.37 10.97
N ALA A 165 5.67 3.03 10.23
CA ALA A 165 5.39 2.67 8.84
C ALA A 165 6.68 2.58 8.00
N GLY A 166 6.83 1.47 7.27
CA GLY A 166 8.01 1.19 6.46
C GLY A 166 9.16 0.50 7.21
N ASP A 167 9.10 0.41 8.53
CA ASP A 167 10.08 -0.36 9.32
C ASP A 167 9.99 -1.85 8.96
N LEU A 168 11.13 -2.54 9.00
CA LEU A 168 11.13 -3.98 9.17
C LEU A 168 10.84 -4.25 10.66
N TYR A 169 9.59 -4.54 10.94
CA TYR A 169 8.98 -4.47 12.26
C TYR A 169 9.82 -5.15 13.35
N ASP A 170 10.10 -4.41 14.42
CA ASP A 170 10.92 -4.77 15.60
C ASP A 170 12.39 -5.16 15.28
N LEU A 171 12.81 -5.09 14.02
CA LEU A 171 14.16 -5.46 13.58
C LEU A 171 14.99 -4.25 13.14
N ILE A 172 14.55 -3.52 12.10
CA ILE A 172 15.29 -2.41 11.51
C ILE A 172 14.34 -1.24 11.27
N SER A 173 14.72 -0.07 11.79
CA SER A 173 13.98 1.17 11.50
C SER A 173 14.23 1.65 10.08
N SER A 174 13.22 2.26 9.49
CA SER A 174 13.33 3.03 8.25
C SER A 174 14.41 4.10 8.37
N SER A 175 15.25 4.21 7.36
CA SER A 175 16.31 5.23 7.29
C SER A 175 15.75 6.64 7.02
N LYS A 176 14.52 6.71 6.51
CA LYS A 176 13.79 7.96 6.19
C LYS A 176 12.30 7.78 6.52
N GLU A 177 11.68 8.85 6.97
CA GLU A 177 10.24 8.89 7.13
C GLU A 177 9.60 9.46 5.86
N THR A 178 9.00 8.60 5.05
CA THR A 178 8.36 8.95 3.78
C THR A 178 6.87 8.65 3.76
N VAL A 179 6.33 8.16 4.88
CA VAL A 179 4.90 7.83 5.01
C VAL A 179 4.04 9.07 4.88
N LYS A 180 2.96 8.96 4.12
CA LYS A 180 1.92 9.99 4.02
C LYS A 180 0.92 9.84 5.16
N PRO A 181 0.22 10.91 5.54
CA PRO A 181 -0.78 10.89 6.59
C PRO A 181 -1.87 9.82 6.41
N ALA A 182 -2.50 9.43 7.52
CA ALA A 182 -3.69 8.57 7.48
C ALA A 182 -4.74 9.12 6.51
N GLY A 183 -5.36 8.22 5.75
CA GLY A 183 -6.30 8.56 4.68
C GLY A 183 -5.67 8.79 3.31
N GLU A 184 -4.35 8.84 3.20
CA GLU A 184 -3.63 8.96 1.93
C GLU A 184 -3.04 7.63 1.47
N TRP A 185 -2.88 7.46 0.15
CA TRP A 185 -2.29 6.27 -0.44
C TRP A 185 -0.76 6.31 -0.38
N ASN A 186 -0.18 5.25 0.13
CA ASN A 186 1.25 4.99 0.19
C ASN A 186 1.61 3.84 -0.74
N LEU A 187 2.70 3.95 -1.48
CA LEU A 187 3.28 2.87 -2.27
C LEU A 187 4.32 2.13 -1.45
N ALA A 188 4.10 0.84 -1.21
CA ALA A 188 5.08 -0.06 -0.61
C ALA A 188 5.67 -1.01 -1.64
N GLU A 189 6.97 -1.26 -1.55
CA GLU A 189 7.66 -2.26 -2.35
C GLU A 189 8.52 -3.13 -1.44
N ILE A 190 8.46 -4.44 -1.65
CA ILE A 190 9.32 -5.44 -0.98
C ILE A 190 10.05 -6.21 -2.07
N LYS A 191 11.36 -6.04 -2.16
CA LYS A 191 12.20 -6.79 -3.08
C LYS A 191 13.11 -7.72 -2.31
N SER A 192 12.99 -9.01 -2.57
CA SER A 192 13.86 -10.02 -1.97
C SER A 192 14.42 -10.93 -3.04
N GLN A 193 15.76 -10.98 -3.13
CA GLN A 193 16.48 -11.79 -4.11
C GLN A 193 17.77 -12.34 -3.52
N ASN A 194 17.90 -13.66 -3.50
CA ASN A 194 19.08 -14.36 -2.97
C ASN A 194 19.47 -13.86 -1.55
N GLY A 195 18.46 -13.66 -0.70
CA GLY A 195 18.61 -13.17 0.66
C GLY A 195 18.81 -11.65 0.80
N LYS A 196 19.02 -10.92 -0.29
CA LYS A 196 19.04 -9.44 -0.25
C LYS A 196 17.61 -8.93 -0.15
N LEU A 197 17.31 -8.19 0.90
CA LEU A 197 16.01 -7.57 1.15
C LEU A 197 16.11 -6.06 1.05
N GLU A 198 15.21 -5.47 0.28
CA GLU A 198 14.98 -4.02 0.23
C GLU A 198 13.50 -3.75 0.48
N LEU A 199 13.20 -2.85 1.40
CA LEU A 199 11.86 -2.28 1.60
C LEU A 199 11.89 -0.84 1.09
N SER A 200 10.91 -0.49 0.26
CA SER A 200 10.75 0.89 -0.21
C SER A 200 9.36 1.43 0.16
N LEU A 201 9.32 2.69 0.55
CA LEU A 201 8.08 3.39 0.85
C LEU A 201 8.06 4.72 0.09
N ASN A 202 7.03 4.91 -0.75
CA ASN A 202 6.83 6.09 -1.58
C ASN A 202 8.04 6.43 -2.47
N GLY A 203 8.66 5.39 -3.06
CA GLY A 203 9.78 5.52 -4.00
C GLY A 203 11.16 5.62 -3.36
N GLU A 204 11.26 5.64 -2.02
CA GLU A 204 12.54 5.66 -1.31
C GLU A 204 12.83 4.30 -0.69
N VAL A 205 14.04 3.78 -0.88
CA VAL A 205 14.51 2.60 -0.13
C VAL A 205 14.71 3.01 1.32
N VAL A 206 13.93 2.42 2.21
CA VAL A 206 13.90 2.76 3.64
C VAL A 206 14.61 1.72 4.51
N VAL A 207 14.65 0.44 4.07
CA VAL A 207 15.41 -0.63 4.71
C VAL A 207 16.15 -1.44 3.65
N SER A 208 17.41 -1.78 3.92
CA SER A 208 18.21 -2.71 3.14
C SER A 208 18.98 -3.63 4.09
N THR A 209 18.87 -4.95 3.90
CA THR A 209 19.55 -5.95 4.74
C THR A 209 19.76 -7.26 3.99
N THR A 210 20.47 -8.19 4.62
CA THR A 210 20.62 -9.56 4.14
C THR A 210 19.94 -10.50 5.12
N LEU A 211 19.02 -11.32 4.61
CA LEU A 211 18.31 -12.34 5.36
C LEU A 211 19.20 -13.57 5.54
N TRP A 212 18.96 -14.34 6.60
CA TRP A 212 19.48 -15.68 6.88
C TRP A 212 20.99 -15.74 7.16
N ASP A 213 21.72 -14.64 7.14
CA ASP A 213 23.11 -14.56 7.58
C ASP A 213 23.23 -14.43 9.12
N ASP A 214 24.45 -14.34 9.63
CA ASP A 214 24.66 -14.21 11.06
C ASP A 214 24.23 -12.85 11.63
N ALA A 215 24.24 -11.79 10.81
CA ALA A 215 23.71 -10.49 11.20
C ALA A 215 22.19 -10.55 11.36
N TRP A 216 21.50 -11.23 10.45
CA TRP A 216 20.06 -11.50 10.55
C TRP A 216 19.68 -12.26 11.82
N LYS A 217 20.42 -13.34 12.13
CA LYS A 217 20.21 -14.11 13.36
C LYS A 217 20.39 -13.25 14.61
N LYS A 218 21.39 -12.35 14.63
CA LYS A 218 21.62 -11.40 15.73
C LYS A 218 20.47 -10.39 15.86
N LEU A 219 19.92 -9.89 14.76
CA LEU A 219 18.76 -9.00 14.79
C LEU A 219 17.56 -9.69 15.45
N ILE A 220 17.24 -10.93 15.03
CA ILE A 220 16.14 -11.71 15.62
C ILE A 220 16.40 -11.96 17.13
N ALA A 221 17.60 -12.36 17.49
CA ALA A 221 17.95 -12.60 18.89
C ALA A 221 17.83 -11.37 19.79
N GLY A 222 17.96 -10.16 19.22
CA GLY A 222 17.78 -8.87 19.90
C GLY A 222 16.35 -8.32 19.87
N SER A 223 15.40 -9.04 19.28
CA SER A 223 14.02 -8.59 19.06
C SER A 223 13.01 -9.32 19.96
N LYS A 224 11.74 -8.92 19.88
CA LYS A 224 10.64 -9.64 20.53
C LYS A 224 10.43 -11.05 19.96
N PHE A 225 10.93 -11.32 18.76
CA PHE A 225 10.82 -12.61 18.07
C PHE A 225 11.83 -13.66 18.51
N LYS A 226 12.74 -13.33 19.43
CA LYS A 226 13.80 -14.23 19.92
C LYS A 226 13.32 -15.60 20.43
N THR A 227 12.08 -15.69 20.87
CA THR A 227 11.44 -16.92 21.36
C THR A 227 10.59 -17.63 20.31
N MET A 228 10.57 -17.14 19.07
CA MET A 228 9.81 -17.71 17.96
C MET A 228 10.75 -18.46 17.00
N PRO A 229 10.91 -19.79 17.13
CA PRO A 229 11.96 -20.54 16.41
C PRO A 229 11.75 -20.57 14.88
N GLY A 230 10.53 -20.32 14.40
CA GLY A 230 10.21 -20.26 12.97
C GLY A 230 10.39 -18.86 12.35
N PHE A 231 10.52 -17.82 13.17
CA PHE A 231 10.53 -16.46 12.67
C PHE A 231 11.77 -16.16 11.80
N GLY A 232 11.51 -15.68 10.58
CA GLY A 232 12.55 -15.26 9.66
C GLY A 232 13.50 -16.35 9.18
N THR A 233 13.11 -17.65 9.27
CA THR A 233 13.96 -18.78 8.89
C THR A 233 13.61 -19.35 7.52
N TYR A 234 12.41 -19.13 7.03
CA TYR A 234 11.93 -19.69 5.76
C TYR A 234 12.39 -18.83 4.57
N GLN A 235 12.89 -19.51 3.53
CA GLN A 235 13.39 -18.86 2.30
C GLN A 235 12.35 -18.83 1.18
N LYS A 236 11.19 -19.43 1.42
CA LYS A 236 10.02 -19.43 0.56
C LYS A 236 8.78 -19.39 1.43
N GLY A 237 7.83 -18.52 1.09
CA GLY A 237 6.62 -18.41 1.88
C GLY A 237 5.57 -17.52 1.19
N LYS A 238 4.41 -17.42 1.82
CA LYS A 238 3.28 -16.64 1.35
C LYS A 238 3.44 -15.15 1.70
N ILE A 239 2.69 -14.31 0.99
CA ILE A 239 2.50 -12.90 1.32
C ILE A 239 1.23 -12.78 2.15
N GLY A 240 1.26 -11.97 3.21
CA GLY A 240 0.12 -11.73 4.08
C GLY A 240 -0.24 -10.26 4.20
N LEU A 241 -1.52 -9.99 4.39
CA LEU A 241 -2.08 -8.70 4.76
C LEU A 241 -2.72 -8.84 6.14
N GLN A 242 -2.24 -8.02 7.08
CA GLN A 242 -2.59 -8.18 8.49
C GLN A 242 -3.92 -7.53 8.84
N ASP A 243 -4.73 -8.26 9.61
CA ASP A 243 -5.85 -7.73 10.38
C ASP A 243 -5.37 -7.37 11.79
N HIS A 244 -5.11 -6.10 12.05
CA HIS A 244 -4.79 -5.59 13.39
C HIS A 244 -6.01 -4.91 14.06
N GLY A 245 -7.22 -5.20 13.57
CA GLY A 245 -8.44 -4.60 14.09
C GLY A 245 -8.68 -3.16 13.67
N ASN A 246 -7.95 -2.66 12.68
CA ASN A 246 -8.07 -1.30 12.16
C ASN A 246 -8.40 -1.31 10.66
N MET A 247 -9.18 -0.33 10.21
CA MET A 247 -9.53 -0.21 8.81
C MET A 247 -8.32 0.15 7.96
N VAL A 248 -8.03 -0.69 6.97
CA VAL A 248 -6.96 -0.55 6.00
C VAL A 248 -7.49 -0.87 4.62
N TRP A 249 -6.94 -0.22 3.59
CA TRP A 249 -7.28 -0.44 2.19
C TRP A 249 -6.01 -0.78 1.40
N TYR A 250 -6.14 -1.71 0.45
CA TYR A 250 -5.10 -2.12 -0.48
C TYR A 250 -5.60 -2.04 -1.92
N ARG A 251 -4.72 -1.70 -2.84
CA ARG A 251 -4.95 -1.74 -4.29
C ARG A 251 -3.62 -1.91 -5.03
N ASN A 252 -3.67 -2.16 -6.33
CA ASN A 252 -2.48 -2.35 -7.16
C ASN A 252 -1.51 -3.39 -6.57
N VAL A 253 -2.06 -4.45 -5.96
CA VAL A 253 -1.26 -5.51 -5.35
C VAL A 253 -0.74 -6.40 -6.47
N MET A 254 0.55 -6.32 -6.74
CA MET A 254 1.20 -7.05 -7.83
C MET A 254 2.56 -7.61 -7.40
N ILE A 255 2.95 -8.71 -8.00
CA ILE A 255 4.21 -9.39 -7.71
C ILE A 255 4.85 -9.88 -9.01
N ARG A 256 6.18 -9.91 -9.05
CA ARG A 256 6.94 -10.68 -10.04
C ARG A 256 7.97 -11.56 -9.36
N LYS A 257 8.22 -12.72 -9.94
CA LYS A 257 9.34 -13.59 -9.55
C LYS A 257 10.64 -13.02 -10.10
N LEU A 258 11.71 -13.15 -9.34
CA LEU A 258 13.04 -12.67 -9.70
C LEU A 258 14.00 -13.83 -9.94
#